data_f999537b227c01373bca429a352d7585
#
_entry.id   f999537b227c01373bca429a352d7585
#
_cell.length_a   1.000
_cell.length_b   1.000
_cell.length_c   1.000
_cell.angle_alpha   90.00
_cell.angle_beta   90.00
_cell.angle_gamma   90.00
#
_symmetry.space_group_name_H-M   'P 1'
#
loop_
_entity.id
_entity.type
_entity.pdbx_description
1 polymer ?
#
loop_
_entity_poly.entity_id
_entity_poly.type
_entity_poly.pdbx_seq_one_letter_code
_entity_poly.pdbx_strand_id
1 'polypeptide(L)'
;MKRILKPAAALGIVTGLLCPISTYAQRVLLHSDVATDTIYGSFGPNRKFFNHIYLGYLPVVGKSGVGSEIRYGSSGEFMLGLRNKFRLSEPLSIGLDLRFVRLSYLLSQTDHKRLPTPVVHYRESLALSQWQLEGFVRLNAGARGNVVGRYLDLTGWGGWVMSTAHRVEDRPSAGPRRVQTNERGLPYLRRWPYGVGARVGSGRYAAVARYRLSDTFTSSYQDAYPELPRWTVGLEIGWL
;
A
#
# COMPACT_ATOMS: atom_id res chain seq x y z
N MET A 1 14.14 -51.08 -12.25
CA MET A 1 15.30 -50.21 -12.47
C MET A 1 14.87 -48.75 -12.30
N LYS A 2 15.14 -48.13 -11.16
CA LYS A 2 14.85 -46.70 -10.90
C LYS A 2 16.05 -45.88 -11.37
N ARG A 3 15.87 -45.04 -12.36
CA ARG A 3 16.86 -44.05 -12.78
C ARG A 3 16.81 -42.85 -11.84
N ILE A 4 17.83 -42.69 -11.04
CA ILE A 4 18.07 -41.52 -10.19
C ILE A 4 18.59 -40.40 -11.11
N LEU A 5 17.81 -39.35 -11.31
CA LEU A 5 18.28 -38.12 -11.98
C LEU A 5 19.33 -37.44 -11.07
N LYS A 6 20.51 -37.21 -11.65
CA LYS A 6 21.65 -36.60 -10.94
C LYS A 6 21.33 -35.11 -10.64
N PRO A 7 21.62 -34.62 -9.41
CA PRO A 7 21.30 -33.22 -9.00
C PRO A 7 22.16 -32.15 -9.69
N ALA A 8 23.10 -32.50 -10.52
CA ALA A 8 23.98 -31.56 -11.22
C ALA A 8 23.28 -30.70 -12.30
N ALA A 9 22.17 -31.17 -12.86
CA ALA A 9 21.44 -30.41 -13.89
C ALA A 9 20.61 -29.24 -13.33
N ALA A 10 20.18 -29.33 -12.07
CA ALA A 10 19.38 -28.26 -11.43
C ALA A 10 20.23 -27.05 -11.00
N LEU A 11 21.52 -27.27 -10.70
CA LEU A 11 22.43 -26.21 -10.28
C LEU A 11 22.86 -25.29 -11.45
N GLY A 12 22.90 -25.83 -12.68
CA GLY A 12 23.26 -25.06 -13.88
C GLY A 12 22.18 -24.03 -14.31
N ILE A 13 20.91 -24.28 -13.99
CA ILE A 13 19.80 -23.39 -14.37
C ILE A 13 19.72 -22.18 -13.42
N VAL A 14 20.06 -22.37 -12.15
CA VAL A 14 20.02 -21.27 -11.14
C VAL A 14 21.20 -20.30 -11.34
N THR A 15 22.38 -20.79 -11.74
CA THR A 15 23.55 -19.95 -12.02
C THR A 15 23.40 -19.13 -13.31
N GLY A 16 22.66 -19.60 -14.31
CA GLY A 16 22.39 -18.86 -15.55
C GLY A 16 21.47 -17.64 -15.35
N LEU A 17 20.64 -17.64 -14.30
CA LEU A 17 19.72 -16.53 -13.97
C LEU A 17 20.39 -15.41 -13.17
N LEU A 18 21.59 -15.62 -12.65
CA LEU A 18 22.36 -14.63 -11.85
C LEU A 18 23.47 -13.93 -12.65
N CYS A 19 23.66 -14.26 -13.93
CA CYS A 19 24.58 -13.49 -14.77
C CYS A 19 24.01 -12.09 -14.98
N PRO A 20 24.72 -11.02 -14.57
CA PRO A 20 24.33 -9.67 -14.92
C PRO A 20 24.41 -9.53 -16.45
N ILE A 21 23.25 -9.43 -17.09
CA ILE A 21 23.17 -9.04 -18.49
C ILE A 21 23.70 -7.61 -18.52
N SER A 22 24.95 -7.43 -18.93
CA SER A 22 25.54 -6.12 -19.23
C SER A 22 24.76 -5.56 -20.43
N THR A 23 23.67 -4.87 -20.14
CA THR A 23 22.97 -4.08 -21.15
C THR A 23 23.88 -2.92 -21.53
N TYR A 24 24.52 -3.02 -22.68
CA TYR A 24 25.09 -1.87 -23.38
C TYR A 24 23.93 -0.95 -23.83
N ALA A 25 23.35 -0.26 -22.88
CA ALA A 25 22.34 0.73 -23.12
C ALA A 25 22.99 2.10 -22.89
N GLN A 26 23.56 2.63 -23.95
CA GLN A 26 23.41 4.05 -24.28
C GLN A 26 24.26 4.37 -25.49
N ARG A 27 23.72 4.07 -26.66
CA ARG A 27 24.16 4.77 -27.87
C ARG A 27 23.46 6.13 -27.80
N VAL A 28 24.21 7.18 -27.51
CA VAL A 28 23.72 8.57 -27.65
C VAL A 28 23.44 8.82 -29.13
N LEU A 29 22.17 8.71 -29.52
CA LEU A 29 21.69 8.85 -30.87
C LEU A 29 21.36 10.32 -31.23
N LEU A 30 21.45 11.25 -30.28
CA LEU A 30 21.21 12.67 -30.51
C LEU A 30 22.31 13.50 -29.83
N HIS A 31 23.17 14.13 -30.64
CA HIS A 31 23.86 15.34 -30.26
C HIS A 31 22.86 16.49 -30.44
N SER A 32 22.08 16.82 -29.38
CA SER A 32 21.37 18.08 -29.38
C SER A 32 22.33 19.16 -28.86
N ASP A 33 22.44 20.23 -29.58
CA ASP A 33 23.21 21.40 -29.16
C ASP A 33 22.51 22.03 -27.95
N VAL A 34 23.09 21.82 -26.77
CA VAL A 34 22.52 22.22 -25.47
C VAL A 34 22.34 23.75 -25.36
N ALA A 35 22.99 24.50 -26.22
CA ALA A 35 22.89 25.96 -26.25
C ALA A 35 21.57 26.49 -26.85
N THR A 36 20.85 25.69 -27.63
CA THR A 36 19.58 26.07 -28.26
C THR A 36 18.34 25.49 -27.61
N ASP A 37 18.48 24.52 -26.70
CA ASP A 37 17.36 23.89 -26.01
C ASP A 37 16.99 24.62 -24.70
N THR A 38 16.59 25.90 -24.84
CA THR A 38 16.17 26.77 -23.72
C THR A 38 14.69 26.62 -23.34
N ILE A 39 13.92 25.78 -24.02
CA ILE A 39 12.54 25.47 -23.60
C ILE A 39 12.56 24.37 -22.55
N TYR A 40 12.84 24.73 -21.31
CA TYR A 40 12.60 23.82 -20.17
C TYR A 40 11.12 23.51 -20.06
N GLY A 41 10.68 22.37 -20.57
CA GLY A 41 9.31 21.90 -20.42
C GLY A 41 8.86 22.00 -18.97
N SER A 42 7.63 22.44 -18.74
CA SER A 42 7.05 22.58 -17.40
C SER A 42 6.75 21.23 -16.74
N PHE A 43 6.65 20.17 -17.53
CA PHE A 43 6.31 18.81 -17.11
C PHE A 43 7.55 17.91 -16.98
N GLY A 44 7.58 17.10 -15.94
CA GLY A 44 8.60 16.07 -15.72
C GLY A 44 8.96 15.85 -14.25
N PRO A 45 9.66 14.75 -13.95
CA PRO A 45 9.96 14.35 -12.57
C PRO A 45 10.64 15.42 -11.71
N ASN A 46 11.47 16.28 -12.29
CA ASN A 46 12.11 17.40 -11.61
C ASN A 46 11.74 18.76 -12.24
N ARG A 47 10.59 18.84 -12.88
CA ARG A 47 10.04 20.07 -13.45
C ARG A 47 8.96 20.68 -12.55
N LYS A 48 8.35 21.79 -12.97
CA LYS A 48 7.31 22.51 -12.21
C LYS A 48 6.13 21.61 -11.87
N PHE A 49 5.70 20.79 -12.82
CA PHE A 49 4.59 19.84 -12.65
C PHE A 49 4.99 18.43 -13.07
N PHE A 50 4.53 17.44 -12.32
CA PHE A 50 4.68 16.02 -12.64
C PHE A 50 3.55 15.20 -12.05
N ASN A 51 3.00 14.30 -12.84
CA ASN A 51 2.07 13.30 -12.36
C ASN A 51 2.50 11.89 -12.75
N HIS A 52 2.10 10.91 -11.96
CA HIS A 52 2.33 9.50 -12.25
C HIS A 52 1.36 8.62 -11.46
N ILE A 53 1.13 7.43 -11.99
CA ILE A 53 0.35 6.39 -11.32
C ILE A 53 1.28 5.58 -10.42
N TYR A 54 0.77 5.10 -9.30
CA TYR A 54 1.51 4.20 -8.42
C TYR A 54 0.61 3.12 -7.85
N LEU A 55 1.23 2.01 -7.50
CA LEU A 55 0.65 0.87 -6.80
C LEU A 55 1.37 0.69 -5.48
N GLY A 56 0.64 0.35 -4.41
CA GLY A 56 1.22 0.07 -3.11
C GLY A 56 0.55 -1.10 -2.41
N TYR A 57 1.35 -1.79 -1.59
CA TYR A 57 0.87 -2.77 -0.64
C TYR A 57 1.54 -2.57 0.71
N LEU A 58 0.72 -2.36 1.74
CA LEU A 58 1.16 -2.08 3.09
C LEU A 58 0.53 -3.08 4.07
N PRO A 59 1.27 -4.08 4.54
CA PRO A 59 0.88 -4.90 5.68
C PRO A 59 0.46 -4.05 6.88
N VAL A 60 -0.57 -4.51 7.58
CA VAL A 60 -0.99 -3.94 8.86
C VAL A 60 0.00 -4.37 9.93
N VAL A 61 0.44 -3.43 10.76
CA VAL A 61 1.38 -3.66 11.86
C VAL A 61 0.90 -2.95 13.14
N GLY A 62 1.55 -3.22 14.28
CA GLY A 62 1.20 -2.60 15.55
C GLY A 62 0.31 -3.49 16.41
N LYS A 63 -0.19 -2.96 17.52
CA LYS A 63 -1.01 -3.72 18.48
C LYS A 63 -2.50 -3.59 18.15
N SER A 64 -3.24 -4.67 18.28
CA SER A 64 -4.70 -4.71 18.31
C SER A 64 -5.20 -4.59 19.74
N GLY A 65 -6.44 -4.14 19.93
CA GLY A 65 -7.15 -4.27 21.21
C GLY A 65 -7.43 -5.74 21.56
N VAL A 66 -7.62 -6.04 22.84
CA VAL A 66 -7.97 -7.37 23.30
C VAL A 66 -9.34 -7.76 22.77
N GLY A 67 -9.43 -8.86 22.00
CA GLY A 67 -10.65 -9.32 21.33
C GLY A 67 -10.83 -8.80 19.90
N SER A 68 -9.86 -8.02 19.35
CA SER A 68 -9.78 -7.61 17.96
C SER A 68 -8.46 -8.02 17.30
N GLU A 69 -7.88 -9.12 17.75
CA GLU A 69 -6.63 -9.65 17.24
C GLU A 69 -6.76 -10.00 15.76
N ILE A 70 -5.72 -9.69 14.99
CA ILE A 70 -5.64 -9.95 13.57
C ILE A 70 -4.49 -10.88 13.21
N ARG A 71 -4.59 -11.52 12.04
CA ARG A 71 -3.47 -12.24 11.42
C ARG A 71 -2.64 -11.25 10.59
N TYR A 72 -1.53 -10.76 11.14
CA TYR A 72 -0.71 -9.71 10.55
C TYR A 72 -0.24 -10.02 9.13
N GLY A 73 0.27 -11.22 8.87
CA GLY A 73 0.76 -11.59 7.53
C GLY A 73 -0.30 -11.65 6.42
N SER A 74 -1.60 -11.65 6.80
CA SER A 74 -2.73 -11.72 5.86
C SER A 74 -3.61 -10.49 5.92
N SER A 75 -3.27 -9.51 6.74
CA SER A 75 -3.98 -8.23 6.88
C SER A 75 -3.13 -7.13 6.24
N GLY A 76 -3.74 -6.34 5.37
CA GLY A 76 -2.99 -5.32 4.65
C GLY A 76 -3.87 -4.33 3.90
N GLU A 77 -3.23 -3.29 3.45
CA GLU A 77 -3.78 -2.20 2.67
C GLU A 77 -3.20 -2.26 1.26
N PHE A 78 -4.05 -2.44 0.27
CA PHE A 78 -3.73 -2.31 -1.16
C PHE A 78 -4.15 -0.94 -1.63
N MET A 79 -3.32 -0.25 -2.40
CA MET A 79 -3.62 1.07 -2.94
C MET A 79 -3.21 1.21 -4.39
N LEU A 80 -4.03 1.94 -5.15
CA LEU A 80 -3.76 2.39 -6.50
C LEU A 80 -4.09 3.88 -6.57
N GLY A 81 -3.14 4.71 -6.99
CA GLY A 81 -3.33 6.15 -6.96
C GLY A 81 -2.66 6.90 -8.09
N LEU A 82 -3.12 8.13 -8.28
CA LEU A 82 -2.55 9.14 -9.15
C LEU A 82 -1.95 10.24 -8.27
N ARG A 83 -0.65 10.44 -8.40
CA ARG A 83 0.11 11.45 -7.65
C ARG A 83 0.41 12.65 -8.53
N ASN A 84 0.03 13.83 -8.04
CA ASN A 84 0.32 15.11 -8.68
C ASN A 84 1.34 15.86 -7.81
N LYS A 85 2.46 16.27 -8.41
CA LYS A 85 3.53 16.98 -7.73
C LYS A 85 3.75 18.35 -8.36
N PHE A 86 3.89 19.37 -7.53
CA PHE A 86 4.22 20.74 -7.88
C PHE A 86 5.55 21.12 -7.19
N ARG A 87 6.55 21.46 -7.98
CA ARG A 87 7.85 21.88 -7.47
C ARG A 87 7.79 23.36 -7.10
N LEU A 88 8.09 23.67 -5.84
CA LEU A 88 8.21 25.04 -5.33
C LEU A 88 9.64 25.55 -5.44
N SER A 89 10.63 24.71 -5.05
CA SER A 89 12.06 25.00 -5.16
C SER A 89 12.82 23.71 -5.48
N GLU A 90 14.15 23.76 -5.58
CA GLU A 90 14.94 22.54 -5.84
C GLU A 90 14.76 21.49 -4.75
N PRO A 91 14.86 21.82 -3.46
CA PRO A 91 14.66 20.83 -2.40
C PRO A 91 13.20 20.58 -2.05
N LEU A 92 12.27 21.51 -2.38
CA LEU A 92 10.91 21.49 -1.86
C LEU A 92 9.86 21.31 -2.98
N SER A 93 8.97 20.36 -2.78
CA SER A 93 7.78 20.18 -3.61
C SER A 93 6.58 19.89 -2.73
N ILE A 94 5.39 20.22 -3.21
CA ILE A 94 4.12 19.84 -2.60
C ILE A 94 3.32 19.01 -3.60
N GLY A 95 2.32 18.31 -3.13
CA GLY A 95 1.46 17.59 -4.05
C GLY A 95 0.21 17.05 -3.43
N LEU A 96 -0.56 16.42 -4.30
CA LEU A 96 -1.86 15.86 -4.00
C LEU A 96 -2.01 14.51 -4.68
N ASP A 97 -2.39 13.49 -3.90
CA ASP A 97 -2.66 12.14 -4.38
C ASP A 97 -4.15 11.86 -4.28
N LEU A 98 -4.74 11.37 -5.35
CA LEU A 98 -6.05 10.71 -5.33
C LEU A 98 -5.84 9.22 -5.48
N ARG A 99 -6.37 8.42 -4.55
CA ARG A 99 -6.18 6.98 -4.59
C ARG A 99 -7.39 6.17 -4.16
N PHE A 100 -7.50 5.00 -4.75
CA PHE A 100 -8.35 3.93 -4.27
C PHE A 100 -7.57 3.07 -3.29
N VAL A 101 -8.19 2.75 -2.15
CA VAL A 101 -7.57 1.94 -1.10
C VAL A 101 -8.53 0.82 -0.70
N ARG A 102 -7.99 -0.39 -0.62
CA ARG A 102 -8.66 -1.54 -0.04
C ARG A 102 -7.88 -2.03 1.17
N LEU A 103 -8.42 -1.77 2.35
CA LEU A 103 -7.89 -2.25 3.63
C LEU A 103 -8.64 -3.52 4.03
N SER A 104 -7.90 -4.58 4.36
CA SER A 104 -8.47 -5.85 4.77
C SER A 104 -7.81 -6.32 6.06
N TYR A 105 -8.63 -6.65 7.06
CA TYR A 105 -8.23 -7.27 8.30
C TYR A 105 -8.71 -8.72 8.31
N LEU A 106 -7.79 -9.66 8.45
CA LEU A 106 -8.12 -11.06 8.73
C LEU A 106 -8.12 -11.26 10.24
N LEU A 107 -9.28 -11.50 10.82
CA LEU A 107 -9.45 -11.62 12.26
C LEU A 107 -8.91 -12.96 12.78
N SER A 108 -8.18 -12.92 13.88
CA SER A 108 -7.78 -14.12 14.61
C SER A 108 -8.99 -14.73 15.32
N GLN A 109 -9.10 -16.05 15.28
CA GLN A 109 -10.21 -16.76 15.87
C GLN A 109 -9.75 -17.32 17.22
N THR A 110 -9.81 -16.47 18.26
CA THR A 110 -9.40 -16.78 19.64
C THR A 110 -10.62 -16.82 20.56
N ASP A 111 -10.51 -17.47 21.71
CA ASP A 111 -11.59 -17.58 22.72
C ASP A 111 -11.97 -16.22 23.33
N HIS A 112 -11.08 -15.22 23.19
CA HIS A 112 -11.31 -13.85 23.68
C HIS A 112 -11.85 -12.90 22.61
N LYS A 113 -12.15 -13.41 21.42
CA LYS A 113 -12.67 -12.62 20.32
C LYS A 113 -13.96 -11.90 20.67
N ARG A 114 -14.03 -10.59 20.35
CA ARG A 114 -15.22 -9.74 20.54
C ARG A 114 -15.72 -9.15 19.23
N LEU A 115 -14.83 -8.97 18.25
CA LEU A 115 -15.12 -8.28 17.01
C LEU A 115 -15.35 -9.26 15.84
N PRO A 116 -16.40 -9.07 15.02
CA PRO A 116 -17.61 -8.30 15.26
C PRO A 116 -18.61 -9.06 16.15
N THR A 117 -18.41 -10.37 16.32
CA THR A 117 -19.17 -11.25 17.18
C THR A 117 -18.24 -12.19 17.95
N PRO A 118 -18.61 -12.68 19.14
CA PRO A 118 -17.78 -13.63 19.90
C PRO A 118 -17.74 -15.03 19.29
N VAL A 119 -18.51 -15.28 18.23
CA VAL A 119 -18.54 -16.59 17.56
C VAL A 119 -17.24 -16.86 16.83
N VAL A 120 -16.66 -18.03 17.05
CA VAL A 120 -15.41 -18.48 16.38
C VAL A 120 -15.79 -19.15 15.06
N HIS A 121 -15.14 -18.70 13.98
CA HIS A 121 -15.35 -19.17 12.61
C HIS A 121 -14.08 -19.80 12.06
N TYR A 122 -14.17 -20.57 10.98
CA TYR A 122 -13.00 -21.10 10.30
C TYR A 122 -12.10 -19.96 9.78
N ARG A 123 -12.72 -18.94 9.16
CA ARG A 123 -12.04 -17.72 8.67
C ARG A 123 -13.00 -16.55 8.69
N GLU A 124 -12.51 -15.41 9.11
CA GLU A 124 -13.30 -14.19 9.19
C GLU A 124 -12.45 -12.98 8.80
N SER A 125 -13.01 -12.12 7.99
CA SER A 125 -12.31 -10.91 7.52
C SER A 125 -13.23 -9.71 7.44
N LEU A 126 -12.66 -8.55 7.76
CA LEU A 126 -13.30 -7.25 7.64
C LEU A 126 -12.56 -6.46 6.55
N ALA A 127 -13.28 -6.02 5.53
CA ALA A 127 -12.69 -5.27 4.41
C ALA A 127 -13.40 -3.92 4.22
N LEU A 128 -12.58 -2.87 3.99
CA LEU A 128 -13.04 -1.52 3.68
C LEU A 128 -12.46 -1.10 2.33
N SER A 129 -13.32 -0.64 1.43
CA SER A 129 -12.90 -0.02 0.17
C SER A 129 -13.23 1.46 0.21
N GLN A 130 -12.25 2.32 -0.09
CA GLN A 130 -12.36 3.76 0.11
C GLN A 130 -11.60 4.55 -0.95
N TRP A 131 -12.11 5.73 -1.26
CA TRP A 131 -11.33 6.77 -1.93
C TRP A 131 -10.64 7.61 -0.88
N GLN A 132 -9.39 7.98 -1.16
CA GLN A 132 -8.61 8.84 -0.29
C GLN A 132 -7.98 9.97 -1.07
N LEU A 133 -7.98 11.15 -0.45
CA LEU A 133 -7.19 12.29 -0.86
C LEU A 133 -6.04 12.45 0.13
N GLU A 134 -4.81 12.58 -0.37
CA GLU A 134 -3.62 12.79 0.45
C GLU A 134 -2.87 14.02 -0.03
N GLY A 135 -2.64 14.97 0.87
CA GLY A 135 -1.69 16.05 0.67
C GLY A 135 -0.30 15.65 1.17
N PHE A 136 0.75 16.08 0.48
CA PHE A 136 2.12 15.82 0.92
C PHE A 136 3.04 17.01 0.71
N VAL A 137 4.05 17.08 1.56
CA VAL A 137 5.22 17.95 1.43
C VAL A 137 6.41 17.05 1.19
N ARG A 138 7.14 17.30 0.09
CA ARG A 138 8.30 16.52 -0.33
C ARG A 138 9.59 17.30 -0.17
N LEU A 139 10.53 16.71 0.56
CA LEU A 139 11.92 17.14 0.65
C LEU A 139 12.76 16.25 -0.29
N ASN A 140 13.39 16.87 -1.26
CA ASN A 140 14.25 16.18 -2.23
C ASN A 140 15.70 16.28 -1.77
N ALA A 141 16.46 15.19 -1.88
CA ALA A 141 17.84 15.11 -1.51
C ALA A 141 18.77 15.14 -2.75
N GLY A 142 19.79 16.01 -2.71
CA GLY A 142 20.84 16.10 -3.71
C GLY A 142 20.46 16.82 -5.01
N ALA A 143 21.49 17.25 -5.74
CA ALA A 143 21.35 17.75 -7.10
C ALA A 143 20.96 16.60 -8.05
N ARG A 144 20.00 16.83 -8.93
CA ARG A 144 19.48 15.81 -9.86
C ARG A 144 19.05 16.44 -11.17
N GLY A 145 19.21 15.67 -12.26
CA GLY A 145 18.60 15.99 -13.54
C GLY A 145 17.07 15.85 -13.52
N ASN A 146 16.44 15.59 -14.66
CA ASN A 146 15.00 15.38 -14.75
C ASN A 146 14.58 13.97 -14.31
N VAL A 147 14.93 13.58 -13.06
CA VAL A 147 14.59 12.30 -12.43
C VAL A 147 13.92 12.54 -11.08
N VAL A 148 13.20 11.55 -10.58
CA VAL A 148 12.53 11.64 -9.26
C VAL A 148 13.57 11.80 -8.14
N GLY A 149 14.69 11.08 -8.22
CA GLY A 149 15.76 11.13 -7.21
C GLY A 149 15.35 10.53 -5.87
N ARG A 150 16.09 10.89 -4.81
CA ARG A 150 15.79 10.51 -3.41
C ARG A 150 14.93 11.58 -2.77
N TYR A 151 13.96 11.17 -1.97
CA TYR A 151 13.04 12.10 -1.33
C TYR A 151 12.46 11.55 -0.02
N LEU A 152 12.02 12.48 0.81
CA LEU A 152 11.19 12.24 1.99
C LEU A 152 9.88 13.01 1.83
N ASP A 153 8.75 12.34 1.95
CA ASP A 153 7.42 12.98 1.99
C ASP A 153 6.85 12.87 3.40
N LEU A 154 6.28 13.95 3.87
CA LEU A 154 5.39 13.98 5.02
C LEU A 154 3.97 14.17 4.49
N THR A 155 3.03 13.34 4.95
CA THR A 155 1.71 13.25 4.35
C THR A 155 0.59 13.37 5.38
N GLY A 156 -0.52 13.97 4.95
CA GLY A 156 -1.78 13.94 5.65
C GLY A 156 -2.87 13.47 4.70
N TRP A 157 -3.74 12.55 5.13
CA TRP A 157 -4.75 11.96 4.27
C TRP A 157 -6.11 11.89 4.94
N GLY A 158 -7.15 12.00 4.11
CA GLY A 158 -8.54 11.76 4.46
C GLY A 158 -9.19 10.84 3.44
N GLY A 159 -10.14 10.02 3.89
CA GLY A 159 -10.81 9.05 3.04
C GLY A 159 -12.32 9.07 3.17
N TRP A 160 -12.98 8.53 2.17
CA TRP A 160 -14.40 8.22 2.17
C TRP A 160 -14.60 6.74 1.87
N VAL A 161 -15.19 6.01 2.84
CA VAL A 161 -15.47 4.59 2.72
C VAL A 161 -16.71 4.38 1.87
N MET A 162 -16.52 3.79 0.68
CA MET A 162 -17.59 3.48 -0.27
C MET A 162 -18.28 2.16 0.07
N SER A 163 -17.50 1.17 0.51
CA SER A 163 -18.01 -0.18 0.75
C SER A 163 -17.29 -0.84 1.91
N THR A 164 -18.06 -1.49 2.74
CA THR A 164 -17.58 -2.33 3.82
C THR A 164 -18.10 -3.75 3.62
N ALA A 165 -17.30 -4.74 3.95
CA ALA A 165 -17.67 -6.14 3.85
C ALA A 165 -17.14 -6.92 5.05
N HIS A 166 -18.01 -7.64 5.70
CA HIS A 166 -17.70 -8.65 6.69
C HIS A 166 -17.90 -10.02 6.05
N ARG A 167 -16.85 -10.80 5.95
CA ARG A 167 -16.87 -12.13 5.33
C ARG A 167 -16.54 -13.18 6.37
N VAL A 168 -17.44 -14.14 6.47
CA VAL A 168 -17.32 -15.31 7.33
C VAL A 168 -17.24 -16.55 6.46
N GLU A 169 -16.35 -17.45 6.80
CA GLU A 169 -16.24 -18.77 6.20
C GLU A 169 -16.30 -19.82 7.29
N ASP A 170 -17.23 -20.75 7.16
CA ASP A 170 -17.40 -21.89 8.02
C ASP A 170 -17.24 -23.20 7.27
N ARG A 171 -16.73 -24.21 7.96
CA ARG A 171 -16.60 -25.59 7.46
C ARG A 171 -17.31 -26.54 8.42
N PRO A 172 -18.64 -26.68 8.29
CA PRO A 172 -19.39 -27.55 9.16
C PRO A 172 -18.96 -29.01 8.96
N SER A 173 -18.99 -29.80 10.03
CA SER A 173 -18.68 -31.24 10.01
C SER A 173 -19.75 -32.07 9.28
N ALA A 174 -20.98 -31.56 9.17
CA ALA A 174 -22.08 -32.15 8.45
C ALA A 174 -22.71 -31.13 7.51
N GLY A 175 -23.06 -31.55 6.28
CA GLY A 175 -23.66 -30.67 5.27
C GLY A 175 -22.67 -30.13 4.24
N PRO A 176 -22.83 -28.88 3.74
CA PRO A 176 -21.98 -28.31 2.70
C PRO A 176 -20.53 -28.20 3.18
N ARG A 177 -19.58 -28.56 2.32
CA ARG A 177 -18.14 -28.54 2.62
C ARG A 177 -17.62 -27.15 3.04
N ARG A 178 -18.31 -26.09 2.59
CA ARG A 178 -17.95 -24.69 2.85
C ARG A 178 -19.18 -23.80 2.81
N VAL A 179 -19.39 -23.02 3.84
CA VAL A 179 -20.42 -21.98 3.91
C VAL A 179 -19.73 -20.62 3.96
N GLN A 180 -20.11 -19.69 3.07
CA GLN A 180 -19.62 -18.33 3.07
C GLN A 180 -20.76 -17.34 3.25
N THR A 181 -20.66 -16.49 4.26
CA THR A 181 -21.56 -15.36 4.49
C THR A 181 -20.81 -14.06 4.20
N ASN A 182 -21.44 -13.15 3.50
CA ASN A 182 -20.85 -11.85 3.17
C ASN A 182 -21.87 -10.74 3.46
N GLU A 183 -21.65 -10.02 4.53
CA GLU A 183 -22.44 -8.88 4.95
C GLU A 183 -21.80 -7.59 4.45
N ARG A 184 -22.61 -6.67 3.94
CA ARG A 184 -22.15 -5.38 3.39
C ARG A 184 -22.87 -4.22 4.05
N GLY A 185 -22.27 -3.02 3.97
CA GLY A 185 -22.89 -1.80 4.50
C GLY A 185 -22.89 -1.76 6.02
N LEU A 186 -21.77 -2.10 6.63
CA LEU A 186 -21.61 -2.22 8.07
C LEU A 186 -21.75 -0.86 8.78
N PRO A 187 -22.78 -0.63 9.61
CA PRO A 187 -23.07 0.70 10.18
C PRO A 187 -22.10 1.09 11.30
N TYR A 188 -21.42 0.12 11.91
CA TYR A 188 -20.49 0.32 13.00
C TYR A 188 -19.12 0.84 12.55
N LEU A 189 -18.80 0.85 11.26
CA LEU A 189 -17.54 1.34 10.72
C LEU A 189 -17.63 2.83 10.36
N ARG A 190 -16.56 3.57 10.71
CA ARG A 190 -16.46 5.00 10.40
C ARG A 190 -16.36 5.23 8.89
N ARG A 191 -17.16 6.18 8.38
CA ARG A 191 -17.18 6.53 6.94
C ARG A 191 -16.04 7.45 6.50
N TRP A 192 -15.50 8.26 7.41
CA TRP A 192 -14.51 9.29 7.13
C TRP A 192 -13.23 9.03 7.95
N PRO A 193 -12.40 8.05 7.56
CA PRO A 193 -11.11 7.84 8.19
C PRO A 193 -10.11 8.90 7.74
N TYR A 194 -9.20 9.26 8.63
CA TYR A 194 -8.10 10.17 8.36
C TYR A 194 -6.86 9.79 9.15
N GLY A 195 -5.72 10.30 8.68
CA GLY A 195 -4.46 10.00 9.31
C GLY A 195 -3.28 10.76 8.71
N VAL A 196 -2.10 10.38 9.12
CA VAL A 196 -0.83 10.92 8.68
C VAL A 196 0.07 9.81 8.17
N GLY A 197 1.16 10.17 7.51
CA GLY A 197 2.14 9.21 7.05
C GLY A 197 3.46 9.84 6.70
N ALA A 198 4.43 8.97 6.41
CA ALA A 198 5.72 9.34 5.87
C ALA A 198 6.11 8.36 4.76
N ARG A 199 6.85 8.88 3.77
CA ARG A 199 7.32 8.09 2.63
C ARG A 199 8.76 8.45 2.33
N VAL A 200 9.61 7.45 2.23
CA VAL A 200 11.01 7.61 1.80
C VAL A 200 11.16 6.88 0.47
N GLY A 201 11.56 7.59 -0.57
CA GLY A 201 11.61 7.02 -1.91
C GLY A 201 12.90 7.32 -2.65
N SER A 202 13.17 6.47 -3.64
CA SER A 202 14.24 6.63 -4.63
C SER A 202 13.77 6.12 -5.98
N GLY A 203 13.74 7.00 -6.97
CA GLY A 203 13.23 6.65 -8.30
C GLY A 203 11.78 6.17 -8.25
N ARG A 204 11.56 4.93 -8.67
CA ARG A 204 10.22 4.29 -8.74
C ARG A 204 9.72 3.71 -7.42
N TYR A 205 10.63 3.46 -6.46
CA TYR A 205 10.31 2.72 -5.25
C TYR A 205 10.23 3.65 -4.05
N ALA A 206 9.28 3.37 -3.17
CA ALA A 206 9.18 4.07 -1.90
C ALA A 206 8.77 3.12 -0.78
N ALA A 207 9.41 3.26 0.37
CA ALA A 207 8.94 2.72 1.62
C ALA A 207 7.96 3.71 2.25
N VAL A 208 6.84 3.20 2.75
CA VAL A 208 5.73 4.01 3.27
C VAL A 208 5.34 3.52 4.64
N ALA A 209 5.14 4.45 5.56
CA ALA A 209 4.53 4.19 6.86
C ALA A 209 3.35 5.13 7.04
N ARG A 210 2.20 4.59 7.45
CA ARG A 210 0.96 5.34 7.65
C ARG A 210 0.38 5.05 9.02
N TYR A 211 -0.18 6.06 9.63
CA TYR A 211 -0.86 5.98 10.91
C TYR A 211 -2.26 6.57 10.79
N ARG A 212 -3.27 5.79 11.13
CA ARG A 212 -4.65 6.23 11.18
C ARG A 212 -4.91 6.92 12.53
N LEU A 213 -5.25 8.20 12.47
CA LEU A 213 -5.60 9.02 13.65
C LEU A 213 -7.05 8.78 14.08
N SER A 214 -7.94 8.58 13.11
CA SER A 214 -9.34 8.29 13.38
C SER A 214 -9.52 6.88 13.95
N ASP A 215 -10.56 6.67 14.75
CA ASP A 215 -10.97 5.33 15.16
C ASP A 215 -11.58 4.56 13.99
N THR A 216 -11.52 3.24 14.03
CA THR A 216 -12.17 2.36 13.03
C THR A 216 -13.67 2.38 13.18
N PHE A 217 -14.14 2.42 14.41
CA PHE A 217 -15.56 2.31 14.75
C PHE A 217 -16.20 3.67 14.97
N THR A 218 -17.50 3.74 14.71
CA THR A 218 -18.32 4.92 15.04
C THR A 218 -18.44 5.06 16.55
N SER A 219 -18.57 6.28 17.06
CA SER A 219 -18.60 6.57 18.50
C SER A 219 -19.57 5.71 19.29
N SER A 220 -20.72 5.38 18.73
CA SER A 220 -21.72 4.51 19.36
C SER A 220 -21.27 3.05 19.57
N TYR A 221 -20.18 2.62 18.95
CA TYR A 221 -19.69 1.24 18.98
C TYR A 221 -18.27 1.12 19.54
N GLN A 222 -17.63 2.22 19.93
CA GLN A 222 -16.24 2.22 20.44
C GLN A 222 -16.10 1.46 21.76
N ASP A 223 -17.10 1.52 22.62
CA ASP A 223 -17.10 0.78 23.89
C ASP A 223 -17.31 -0.72 23.70
N ALA A 224 -18.04 -1.10 22.64
CA ALA A 224 -18.34 -2.50 22.35
C ALA A 224 -17.22 -3.21 21.59
N TYR A 225 -16.53 -2.49 20.68
CA TYR A 225 -15.51 -3.06 19.78
C TYR A 225 -14.13 -2.54 20.09
N PRO A 226 -13.18 -3.43 20.44
CA PRO A 226 -11.79 -3.05 20.63
C PRO A 226 -11.18 -2.54 19.32
N GLU A 227 -10.31 -1.52 19.42
CA GLU A 227 -9.73 -0.85 18.25
C GLU A 227 -8.78 -1.78 17.47
N LEU A 228 -8.86 -1.70 16.14
CA LEU A 228 -7.97 -2.41 15.22
C LEU A 228 -6.63 -1.68 15.08
N PRO A 229 -5.54 -2.39 14.71
CA PRO A 229 -4.24 -1.76 14.53
C PRO A 229 -4.30 -0.56 13.59
N ARG A 230 -3.57 0.50 13.95
CA ARG A 230 -3.62 1.81 13.27
C ARG A 230 -2.47 2.03 12.30
N TRP A 231 -1.42 1.20 12.37
CA TRP A 231 -0.25 1.32 11.52
C TRP A 231 -0.34 0.41 10.30
N THR A 232 0.05 0.96 9.15
CA THR A 232 0.36 0.18 7.95
C THR A 232 1.74 0.60 7.44
N VAL A 233 2.59 -0.38 7.11
CA VAL A 233 3.96 -0.14 6.63
C VAL A 233 4.23 -1.05 5.45
N GLY A 234 4.77 -0.52 4.36
CA GLY A 234 5.04 -1.32 3.17
C GLY A 234 5.72 -0.56 2.06
N LEU A 235 5.43 -0.94 0.83
CA LEU A 235 6.11 -0.44 -0.37
C LEU A 235 5.13 0.11 -1.40
N GLU A 236 5.57 1.14 -2.11
CA GLU A 236 4.94 1.68 -3.31
C GLU A 236 5.88 1.57 -4.52
N ILE A 237 5.30 1.35 -5.70
CA ILE A 237 6.00 1.34 -6.98
C ILE A 237 5.29 2.32 -7.91
N GLY A 238 6.02 3.31 -8.42
CA GLY A 238 5.52 4.31 -9.36
C GLY A 238 5.84 3.96 -10.82
N TRP A 239 4.89 4.23 -11.71
CA TRP A 239 5.12 4.30 -13.16
C TRP A 239 5.50 5.74 -13.51
N LEU A 240 6.80 5.94 -13.78
CA LEU A 240 7.42 7.25 -14.06
C LEU A 240 7.58 7.48 -15.55
#